data_4a465d51bc5077712661b04a4a66af8e
#
_entry.id   4a465d51bc5077712661b04a4a66af8e
#
_cell.length_a   1.000
_cell.length_b   1.000
_cell.length_c   1.000
_cell.angle_alpha   90.00
_cell.angle_beta   90.00
_cell.angle_gamma   90.00
#
_symmetry.space_group_name_H-M   'P 1'
#
loop_
_entity.id
_entity.type
_entity.pdbx_description
1 polymer ?
#
loop_
_entity_poly.entity_id
_entity_poly.type
_entity_poly.pdbx_seq_one_letter_code
_entity_poly.pdbx_strand_id
1 'polypeptide(L)'
;FIDCTFGAGGYSKKILENNLNNIIALDRDNSVNSIVNQFHTKYKKRFKFYNKKFSDIDQIKEDNIKAIIFDLGYSLNQISDLNRGISFNSKGKLDMRMGLNDFSCDDVISKMSQQSLYKIFKYFGDEKYAKPISKKIVQLRKNKKIKTENLVEIIEGVKKKKSGKNKSTKVFQALRIFVNKEITELIYGLIKAYDILPVGGAIAVVTFHSIEDK
;
A
#
# COMPACT_ATOMS: atom_id res chain seq x y z
N PHE A 1 10.77 13.79 14.52
CA PHE A 1 9.66 13.46 13.62
C PHE A 1 9.75 12.00 13.20
N ILE A 2 8.59 11.38 12.93
CA ILE A 2 8.54 10.04 12.33
C ILE A 2 7.82 10.14 10.97
N ASP A 3 8.45 9.62 9.91
CA ASP A 3 7.86 9.44 8.59
C ASP A 3 7.55 7.94 8.41
N CYS A 4 6.28 7.58 8.51
CA CYS A 4 5.83 6.18 8.51
C CYS A 4 5.78 5.54 7.11
N THR A 5 6.01 6.33 6.07
CA THR A 5 5.85 5.97 4.66
C THR A 5 6.93 6.65 3.83
N PHE A 6 8.19 6.29 4.08
CA PHE A 6 9.37 6.99 3.55
C PHE A 6 9.35 7.12 2.02
N GLY A 7 9.04 6.05 1.27
CA GLY A 7 8.96 6.05 -0.18
C GLY A 7 10.18 6.67 -0.87
N ALA A 8 9.97 7.79 -1.57
CA ALA A 8 11.04 8.57 -2.20
C ALA A 8 11.71 9.59 -1.26
N GLY A 9 11.31 9.64 0.01
CA GLY A 9 11.89 10.52 1.03
C GLY A 9 11.44 11.97 0.95
N GLY A 10 10.32 12.27 0.31
CA GLY A 10 9.84 13.65 0.10
C GLY A 10 9.61 14.41 1.41
N TYR A 11 8.79 13.86 2.30
CA TYR A 11 8.52 14.43 3.62
C TYR A 11 9.78 14.48 4.49
N SER A 12 10.51 13.37 4.55
CA SER A 12 11.78 13.29 5.29
C SER A 12 12.77 14.34 4.85
N LYS A 13 12.94 14.55 3.54
CA LYS A 13 13.81 15.60 2.99
C LYS A 13 13.36 16.99 3.43
N LYS A 14 12.06 17.29 3.31
CA LYS A 14 11.50 18.61 3.65
C LYS A 14 11.69 18.93 5.13
N ILE A 15 11.47 17.97 6.02
CA ILE A 15 11.67 18.15 7.46
C ILE A 15 13.15 18.38 7.79
N LEU A 16 14.07 17.67 7.13
CA LEU A 16 15.51 17.76 7.35
C LEU A 16 16.16 19.02 6.75
N GLU A 17 15.41 19.83 5.96
CA GLU A 17 15.84 21.17 5.54
C GLU A 17 16.10 22.08 6.75
N ASN A 18 15.34 21.93 7.82
CA ASN A 18 15.65 22.55 9.09
C ASN A 18 16.71 21.72 9.82
N ASN A 19 17.86 22.35 10.09
CA ASN A 19 19.03 21.68 10.68
C ASN A 19 18.83 21.22 12.14
N LEU A 20 17.80 21.69 12.82
CA LEU A 20 17.46 21.29 14.18
C LEU A 20 16.58 20.01 14.22
N ASN A 21 16.03 19.59 13.09
CA ASN A 21 15.15 18.45 13.02
C ASN A 21 15.91 17.14 12.82
N ASN A 22 15.43 16.10 13.52
CA ASN A 22 15.80 14.72 13.30
C ASN A 22 14.57 13.96 12.78
N ILE A 23 14.81 12.92 11.98
CA ILE A 23 13.74 12.09 11.46
C ILE A 23 14.06 10.60 11.61
N ILE A 24 13.04 9.86 11.94
CA ILE A 24 12.99 8.41 11.87
C ILE A 24 12.05 8.08 10.73
N ALA A 25 12.54 7.36 9.76
CA ALA A 25 11.76 6.95 8.60
C ALA A 25 11.50 5.45 8.64
N LEU A 26 10.28 5.05 8.30
CA LEU A 26 9.88 3.67 8.12
C LEU A 26 9.43 3.44 6.70
N ASP A 27 9.76 2.28 6.17
CA ASP A 27 9.14 1.74 4.97
C ASP A 27 9.19 0.21 5.01
N ARG A 28 8.13 -0.41 4.53
CA ARG A 28 8.06 -1.87 4.43
C ARG A 28 8.70 -2.42 3.15
N ASP A 29 8.98 -1.54 2.18
CA ASP A 29 9.50 -1.90 0.87
C ASP A 29 11.01 -1.69 0.80
N ASN A 30 11.75 -2.78 0.58
CA ASN A 30 13.21 -2.74 0.44
C ASN A 30 13.69 -1.99 -0.83
N SER A 31 12.81 -1.69 -1.78
CA SER A 31 13.19 -0.92 -2.98
C SER A 31 13.65 0.50 -2.68
N VAL A 32 13.36 1.01 -1.46
CA VAL A 32 13.80 2.34 -1.02
C VAL A 32 15.27 2.39 -0.56
N ASN A 33 15.95 1.24 -0.43
CA ASN A 33 17.30 1.16 0.17
C ASN A 33 18.33 2.07 -0.50
N SER A 34 18.27 2.25 -1.82
CA SER A 34 19.19 3.16 -2.52
C SER A 34 19.02 4.61 -2.08
N ILE A 35 17.78 5.04 -1.87
CA ILE A 35 17.43 6.38 -1.39
C ILE A 35 17.84 6.52 0.10
N VAL A 36 17.57 5.49 0.89
CA VAL A 36 17.98 5.42 2.31
C VAL A 36 19.48 5.64 2.46
N ASN A 37 20.31 4.99 1.64
CA ASN A 37 21.76 5.15 1.67
C ASN A 37 22.19 6.59 1.36
N GLN A 38 21.54 7.26 0.40
CA GLN A 38 21.80 8.67 0.10
C GLN A 38 21.45 9.57 1.29
N PHE A 39 20.32 9.28 1.98
CA PHE A 39 19.93 10.02 3.18
C PHE A 39 20.89 9.82 4.34
N HIS A 40 21.37 8.58 4.59
CA HIS A 40 22.39 8.31 5.60
C HIS A 40 23.68 9.09 5.33
N THR A 41 24.17 9.11 4.08
CA THR A 41 25.35 9.87 3.70
C THR A 41 25.15 11.36 3.93
N LYS A 42 24.02 11.92 3.51
CA LYS A 42 23.74 13.36 3.54
C LYS A 42 23.42 13.87 4.94
N TYR A 43 22.56 13.18 5.67
CA TYR A 43 22.00 13.68 6.94
C TYR A 43 22.61 13.03 8.19
N LYS A 44 23.39 11.96 7.99
CA LYS A 44 24.17 11.29 9.05
C LYS A 44 23.28 10.93 10.26
N LYS A 45 23.66 11.39 11.46
CA LYS A 45 22.97 11.08 12.73
C LYS A 45 21.54 11.65 12.80
N ARG A 46 21.18 12.61 11.95
CA ARG A 46 19.83 13.21 11.94
C ARG A 46 18.78 12.36 11.21
N PHE A 47 19.20 11.31 10.52
CA PHE A 47 18.32 10.38 9.82
C PHE A 47 18.54 8.96 10.33
N LYS A 48 17.46 8.32 10.75
CA LYS A 48 17.40 6.89 11.08
C LYS A 48 16.37 6.22 10.19
N PHE A 49 16.61 5.00 9.75
CA PHE A 49 15.68 4.24 8.94
C PHE A 49 15.44 2.84 9.51
N TYR A 50 14.18 2.42 9.48
CA TYR A 50 13.77 1.06 9.86
C TYR A 50 12.94 0.45 8.73
N ASN A 51 13.38 -0.71 8.21
CA ASN A 51 12.54 -1.49 7.31
C ASN A 51 11.47 -2.23 8.13
N LYS A 52 10.37 -1.53 8.38
CA LYS A 52 9.24 -1.98 9.20
C LYS A 52 7.93 -1.50 8.61
N LYS A 53 6.85 -2.18 8.99
CA LYS A 53 5.51 -1.66 8.80
C LYS A 53 5.26 -0.54 9.81
N PHE A 54 4.44 0.43 9.43
CA PHE A 54 4.09 1.50 10.37
C PHE A 54 3.18 1.01 11.52
N SER A 55 2.53 -0.15 11.37
CA SER A 55 1.85 -0.82 12.49
C SER A 55 2.80 -1.32 13.58
N ASP A 56 4.12 -1.30 13.34
CA ASP A 56 5.16 -1.66 14.32
C ASP A 56 5.86 -0.43 14.92
N ILE A 57 5.25 0.75 14.81
CA ILE A 57 5.82 2.04 15.25
C ILE A 57 6.12 2.09 16.75
N ASP A 58 5.39 1.35 17.56
CA ASP A 58 5.61 1.21 19.01
C ASP A 58 6.95 0.55 19.39
N GLN A 59 7.59 -0.12 18.45
CA GLN A 59 8.93 -0.68 18.63
C GLN A 59 10.04 0.37 18.54
N ILE A 60 9.70 1.59 18.14
CA ILE A 60 10.62 2.72 18.07
C ILE A 60 10.67 3.37 19.44
N LYS A 61 11.81 3.19 20.12
CA LYS A 61 12.04 3.77 21.44
C LYS A 61 12.81 5.07 21.28
N GLU A 62 12.08 6.15 21.07
CA GLU A 62 12.64 7.50 20.95
C GLU A 62 11.76 8.48 21.70
N ASP A 63 12.39 9.34 22.46
CA ASP A 63 11.74 10.41 23.21
C ASP A 63 11.52 11.67 22.35
N ASN A 64 10.67 12.55 22.80
CA ASN A 64 10.44 13.88 22.18
C ASN A 64 9.96 13.85 20.73
N ILE A 65 9.09 12.90 20.37
CA ILE A 65 8.44 12.86 19.06
C ILE A 65 7.47 14.03 18.94
N LYS A 66 7.69 14.93 17.97
CA LYS A 66 6.82 16.11 17.76
C LYS A 66 5.70 15.87 16.77
N ALA A 67 5.95 15.06 15.75
CA ALA A 67 4.90 14.69 14.80
C ALA A 67 5.21 13.35 14.12
N ILE A 68 4.13 12.69 13.70
CA ILE A 68 4.13 11.42 12.98
C ILE A 68 3.34 11.62 11.70
N ILE A 69 3.90 11.18 10.56
CA ILE A 69 3.32 11.37 9.22
C ILE A 69 3.05 10.03 8.59
N PHE A 70 1.84 9.88 8.04
CA PHE A 70 1.41 8.74 7.23
C PHE A 70 0.98 9.26 5.85
N ASP A 71 1.69 8.89 4.78
CA ASP A 71 1.28 9.15 3.40
C ASP A 71 0.85 7.82 2.77
N LEU A 72 -0.47 7.59 2.74
CA LEU A 72 -1.03 6.28 2.45
C LEU A 72 -0.98 5.93 0.96
N GLY A 73 -1.08 4.65 0.66
CA GLY A 73 -1.13 4.14 -0.69
C GLY A 73 0.23 3.64 -1.20
N TYR A 74 0.45 3.74 -2.50
CA TYR A 74 1.65 3.26 -3.17
C TYR A 74 2.54 4.40 -3.66
N SER A 75 3.85 4.17 -3.66
CA SER A 75 4.80 5.12 -4.23
C SER A 75 4.84 5.07 -5.77
N LEU A 76 5.32 6.16 -6.39
CA LEU A 76 5.55 6.18 -7.85
C LEU A 76 6.48 5.05 -8.29
N ASN A 77 7.48 4.71 -7.52
CA ASN A 77 8.39 3.61 -7.82
C ASN A 77 7.68 2.27 -7.86
N GLN A 78 6.75 2.03 -6.92
CA GLN A 78 5.98 0.79 -6.86
C GLN A 78 5.02 0.62 -8.03
N ILE A 79 4.32 1.68 -8.46
CA ILE A 79 3.39 1.57 -9.59
C ILE A 79 4.10 1.54 -10.94
N SER A 80 5.29 2.14 -11.05
CA SER A 80 6.13 2.12 -12.25
C SER A 80 6.82 0.77 -12.46
N ASP A 81 7.00 -0.02 -11.40
CA ASP A 81 7.54 -1.38 -11.52
C ASP A 81 6.47 -2.35 -12.03
N LEU A 82 6.45 -2.51 -13.35
CA LEU A 82 5.47 -3.37 -14.01
C LEU A 82 5.55 -4.86 -13.61
N ASN A 83 6.65 -5.29 -12.98
CA ASN A 83 6.81 -6.67 -12.49
C ASN A 83 6.01 -6.93 -11.20
N ARG A 84 5.61 -5.89 -10.47
CA ARG A 84 4.82 -6.02 -9.24
C ARG A 84 3.33 -6.28 -9.46
N GLY A 85 2.80 -6.02 -10.65
CA GLY A 85 1.37 -6.22 -10.94
C GLY A 85 0.42 -5.26 -10.19
N ILE A 86 0.92 -4.18 -9.59
CA ILE A 86 0.09 -3.15 -8.93
C ILE A 86 -0.70 -2.36 -9.98
N SER A 87 -0.06 -2.02 -11.09
CA SER A 87 -0.70 -1.36 -12.21
C SER A 87 -1.48 -2.36 -13.07
N PHE A 88 -2.66 -1.98 -13.53
CA PHE A 88 -3.41 -2.74 -14.55
C PHE A 88 -2.73 -2.73 -15.93
N ASN A 89 -1.72 -1.89 -16.13
CA ASN A 89 -0.85 -1.89 -17.31
C ASN A 89 0.31 -2.91 -17.20
N SER A 90 0.48 -3.54 -16.03
CA SER A 90 1.51 -4.57 -15.82
C SER A 90 1.24 -5.80 -16.68
N LYS A 91 2.31 -6.47 -17.08
CA LYS A 91 2.24 -7.75 -17.80
C LYS A 91 2.91 -8.84 -16.95
N GLY A 92 2.22 -9.95 -16.73
CA GLY A 92 2.79 -11.09 -16.03
C GLY A 92 2.23 -11.33 -14.63
N LYS A 93 3.08 -11.42 -13.62
CA LYS A 93 2.69 -11.85 -12.27
C LYS A 93 1.75 -10.86 -11.58
N LEU A 94 0.73 -11.38 -10.90
CA LEU A 94 -0.12 -10.66 -9.97
C LEU A 94 0.50 -10.71 -8.57
N ASP A 95 1.54 -9.94 -8.31
CA ASP A 95 2.18 -9.91 -7.00
C ASP A 95 1.45 -8.95 -6.04
N MET A 96 1.40 -7.68 -6.36
CA MET A 96 0.81 -6.56 -5.64
C MET A 96 1.37 -6.31 -4.23
N ARG A 97 2.40 -7.02 -3.80
CA ARG A 97 3.03 -6.81 -2.48
C ARG A 97 3.84 -5.51 -2.47
N MET A 98 3.73 -4.78 -1.36
CA MET A 98 4.50 -3.57 -1.08
C MET A 98 5.68 -3.81 -0.13
N GLY A 99 6.02 -5.08 0.14
CA GLY A 99 7.05 -5.51 1.07
C GLY A 99 6.48 -5.99 2.42
N LEU A 100 7.20 -6.89 3.08
CA LEU A 100 6.82 -7.51 4.37
C LEU A 100 5.39 -8.10 4.35
N ASN A 101 5.03 -8.80 3.28
CA ASN A 101 3.72 -9.40 3.08
C ASN A 101 3.76 -10.92 3.23
N ASP A 102 2.66 -11.48 3.75
CA ASP A 102 2.51 -12.94 3.96
C ASP A 102 2.14 -13.68 2.66
N PHE A 103 1.38 -13.03 1.77
CA PHE A 103 0.85 -13.61 0.54
C PHE A 103 0.78 -12.58 -0.59
N SER A 104 0.74 -13.06 -1.81
CA SER A 104 0.63 -12.27 -3.04
C SER A 104 -0.81 -12.19 -3.56
N CYS A 105 -1.05 -11.32 -4.52
CA CYS A 105 -2.33 -11.28 -5.24
C CYS A 105 -2.60 -12.58 -6.03
N ASP A 106 -1.55 -13.23 -6.53
CA ASP A 106 -1.64 -14.55 -7.19
C ASP A 106 -2.21 -15.60 -6.22
N ASP A 107 -1.79 -15.58 -4.95
CA ASP A 107 -2.36 -16.46 -3.91
C ASP A 107 -3.84 -16.16 -3.66
N VAL A 108 -4.21 -14.90 -3.60
CA VAL A 108 -5.61 -14.47 -3.42
C VAL A 108 -6.48 -14.96 -4.57
N ILE A 109 -6.07 -14.68 -5.81
CA ILE A 109 -6.82 -15.04 -7.02
C ILE A 109 -6.89 -16.56 -7.20
N SER A 110 -5.81 -17.28 -6.90
CA SER A 110 -5.74 -18.73 -7.11
C SER A 110 -6.45 -19.54 -6.03
N LYS A 111 -6.41 -19.12 -4.76
CA LYS A 111 -6.84 -19.94 -3.63
C LYS A 111 -8.17 -19.55 -3.01
N MET A 112 -8.54 -18.26 -3.05
CA MET A 112 -9.74 -17.78 -2.33
C MET A 112 -11.05 -18.24 -2.96
N SER A 113 -12.08 -18.44 -2.12
CA SER A 113 -13.42 -18.78 -2.56
C SER A 113 -14.05 -17.65 -3.38
N GLN A 114 -15.05 -17.97 -4.21
CA GLN A 114 -15.83 -16.95 -4.92
C GLN A 114 -16.43 -15.93 -3.97
N GLN A 115 -16.92 -16.37 -2.81
CA GLN A 115 -17.54 -15.50 -1.80
C GLN A 115 -16.51 -14.56 -1.17
N SER A 116 -15.27 -15.03 -0.91
CA SER A 116 -14.20 -14.20 -0.39
C SER A 116 -13.77 -13.14 -1.39
N LEU A 117 -13.56 -13.52 -2.67
CA LEU A 117 -13.26 -12.57 -3.75
C LEU A 117 -14.37 -11.51 -3.92
N TYR A 118 -15.66 -11.95 -3.87
CA TYR A 118 -16.80 -11.02 -3.91
C TYR A 118 -16.70 -9.98 -2.78
N LYS A 119 -16.43 -10.43 -1.53
CA LYS A 119 -16.32 -9.52 -0.37
C LYS A 119 -15.16 -8.54 -0.55
N ILE A 120 -14.00 -9.01 -1.00
CA ILE A 120 -12.84 -8.14 -1.27
C ILE A 120 -13.23 -7.05 -2.27
N PHE A 121 -13.78 -7.40 -3.43
CA PHE A 121 -14.13 -6.44 -4.46
C PHE A 121 -15.23 -5.48 -4.03
N LYS A 122 -16.22 -5.98 -3.27
CA LYS A 122 -17.34 -5.19 -2.78
C LYS A 122 -16.90 -4.18 -1.72
N TYR A 123 -16.17 -4.61 -0.71
CA TYR A 123 -15.87 -3.76 0.45
C TYR A 123 -14.61 -2.91 0.27
N PHE A 124 -13.54 -3.41 -0.36
CA PHE A 124 -12.32 -2.66 -0.59
C PHE A 124 -12.27 -1.94 -1.95
N GLY A 125 -13.19 -2.21 -2.86
CA GLY A 125 -13.23 -1.56 -4.17
C GLY A 125 -14.51 -0.80 -4.45
N ASP A 126 -15.53 -0.95 -3.60
CA ASP A 126 -16.89 -0.50 -3.92
C ASP A 126 -17.29 -0.91 -5.36
N GLU A 127 -16.94 -2.16 -5.75
CA GLU A 127 -17.17 -2.67 -7.11
C GLU A 127 -18.57 -3.21 -7.27
N LYS A 128 -19.36 -2.58 -8.12
CA LYS A 128 -20.76 -2.98 -8.39
C LYS A 128 -20.86 -4.35 -9.07
N TYR A 129 -19.86 -4.69 -9.88
CA TYR A 129 -19.79 -5.96 -10.60
C TYR A 129 -18.99 -7.04 -9.85
N ALA A 130 -18.80 -6.89 -8.52
CA ALA A 130 -18.02 -7.80 -7.69
C ALA A 130 -18.44 -9.27 -7.85
N LYS A 131 -19.76 -9.56 -7.86
CA LYS A 131 -20.29 -10.93 -7.97
C LYS A 131 -19.99 -11.58 -9.32
N PRO A 132 -20.29 -10.99 -10.50
CA PRO A 132 -19.95 -11.59 -11.78
C PRO A 132 -18.44 -11.67 -12.03
N ILE A 133 -17.64 -10.72 -11.55
CA ILE A 133 -16.18 -10.75 -11.68
C ILE A 133 -15.60 -11.92 -10.87
N SER A 134 -15.97 -12.07 -9.59
CA SER A 134 -15.50 -13.19 -8.75
C SER A 134 -15.90 -14.55 -9.31
N LYS A 135 -17.12 -14.69 -9.85
CA LYS A 135 -17.57 -15.92 -10.53
C LYS A 135 -16.70 -16.25 -11.73
N LYS A 136 -16.41 -15.26 -12.58
CA LYS A 136 -15.59 -15.47 -13.80
C LYS A 136 -14.16 -15.83 -13.47
N ILE A 137 -13.56 -15.21 -12.44
CA ILE A 137 -12.22 -15.57 -11.96
C ILE A 137 -12.17 -17.03 -11.53
N VAL A 138 -13.12 -17.48 -10.67
CA VAL A 138 -13.15 -18.87 -10.18
C VAL A 138 -13.38 -19.89 -11.30
N GLN A 139 -14.14 -19.53 -12.33
CA GLN A 139 -14.32 -20.38 -13.50
C GLN A 139 -13.04 -20.51 -14.31
N LEU A 140 -12.38 -19.40 -14.62
CA LEU A 140 -11.22 -19.39 -15.51
C LEU A 140 -9.97 -19.99 -14.87
N ARG A 141 -9.74 -19.78 -13.55
CA ARG A 141 -8.56 -20.33 -12.85
C ARG A 141 -8.51 -21.86 -12.80
N LYS A 142 -9.62 -22.55 -13.06
CA LYS A 142 -9.65 -24.03 -13.17
C LYS A 142 -8.85 -24.53 -14.38
N ASN A 143 -8.77 -23.74 -15.44
CA ASN A 143 -8.19 -24.16 -16.72
C ASN A 143 -6.84 -23.47 -17.01
N LYS A 144 -6.57 -22.32 -16.40
CA LYS A 144 -5.32 -21.57 -16.62
C LYS A 144 -4.96 -20.69 -15.44
N LYS A 145 -3.66 -20.46 -15.24
CA LYS A 145 -3.17 -19.45 -14.31
C LYS A 145 -3.59 -18.05 -14.79
N ILE A 146 -4.15 -17.26 -13.88
CA ILE A 146 -4.59 -15.88 -14.16
C ILE A 146 -3.41 -14.93 -13.92
N LYS A 147 -2.96 -14.27 -14.97
CA LYS A 147 -1.98 -13.19 -14.93
C LYS A 147 -2.69 -11.83 -14.92
N THR A 148 -1.91 -10.74 -14.82
CA THR A 148 -2.43 -9.37 -14.80
C THR A 148 -3.33 -9.06 -15.99
N GLU A 149 -2.86 -9.36 -17.20
CA GLU A 149 -3.61 -9.16 -18.44
C GLU A 149 -4.92 -9.95 -18.48
N ASN A 150 -4.91 -11.20 -17.99
CA ASN A 150 -6.14 -12.00 -17.95
C ASN A 150 -7.15 -11.44 -16.93
N LEU A 151 -6.69 -10.89 -15.81
CA LEU A 151 -7.59 -10.24 -14.86
C LEU A 151 -8.25 -9.01 -15.46
N VAL A 152 -7.49 -8.19 -16.22
CA VAL A 152 -8.01 -7.03 -16.95
C VAL A 152 -9.08 -7.48 -17.97
N GLU A 153 -8.79 -8.48 -18.80
CA GLU A 153 -9.74 -9.05 -19.77
C GLU A 153 -11.04 -9.53 -19.10
N ILE A 154 -10.93 -10.22 -17.96
CA ILE A 154 -12.10 -10.67 -17.19
C ILE A 154 -12.97 -9.48 -16.77
N ILE A 155 -12.36 -8.45 -16.23
CA ILE A 155 -13.05 -7.26 -15.74
C ILE A 155 -13.72 -6.51 -16.89
N GLU A 156 -13.01 -6.29 -17.97
CA GLU A 156 -13.52 -5.60 -19.16
C GLU A 156 -14.66 -6.35 -19.84
N GLY A 157 -14.54 -7.69 -19.92
CA GLY A 157 -15.58 -8.55 -20.47
C GLY A 157 -16.87 -8.55 -19.66
N VAL A 158 -16.78 -8.33 -18.33
CA VAL A 158 -17.95 -8.19 -17.45
C VAL A 158 -18.53 -6.77 -17.51
N LYS A 159 -17.68 -5.75 -17.55
CA LYS A 159 -18.06 -4.31 -17.54
C LYS A 159 -18.20 -3.76 -18.98
N LYS A 160 -19.26 -4.15 -19.66
CA LYS A 160 -19.49 -3.79 -21.08
C LYS A 160 -19.64 -2.29 -21.36
N LYS A 161 -20.16 -1.50 -20.42
CA LYS A 161 -20.37 -0.05 -20.61
C LYS A 161 -19.03 0.70 -20.52
N LYS A 162 -18.78 1.64 -21.45
CA LYS A 162 -17.66 2.60 -21.34
C LYS A 162 -17.85 3.45 -20.08
N SER A 163 -16.82 3.53 -19.24
CA SER A 163 -16.76 4.41 -18.07
C SER A 163 -15.61 5.39 -18.31
N GLY A 164 -15.71 6.62 -17.84
CA GLY A 164 -14.65 7.61 -17.98
C GLY A 164 -13.37 7.26 -17.20
N LYS A 165 -13.45 6.33 -16.23
CA LYS A 165 -12.31 5.77 -15.49
C LYS A 165 -12.00 4.37 -16.03
N ASN A 166 -10.73 3.95 -15.91
CA ASN A 166 -10.35 2.59 -16.27
C ASN A 166 -11.20 1.57 -15.49
N LYS A 167 -11.75 0.60 -16.21
CA LYS A 167 -12.70 -0.40 -15.64
C LYS A 167 -12.05 -1.25 -14.55
N SER A 168 -10.74 -1.46 -14.60
CA SER A 168 -9.99 -2.32 -13.68
C SER A 168 -9.60 -1.64 -12.37
N THR A 169 -9.65 -0.30 -12.29
CA THR A 169 -9.17 0.48 -11.14
C THR A 169 -9.71 -0.04 -9.80
N LYS A 170 -11.02 -0.21 -9.67
CA LYS A 170 -11.67 -0.63 -8.40
C LYS A 170 -11.26 -2.03 -7.95
N VAL A 171 -11.13 -2.96 -8.87
CA VAL A 171 -10.74 -4.35 -8.57
C VAL A 171 -9.26 -4.42 -8.19
N PHE A 172 -8.40 -3.70 -8.90
CA PHE A 172 -6.97 -3.63 -8.58
C PHE A 172 -6.72 -2.95 -7.24
N GLN A 173 -7.42 -1.84 -6.96
CA GLN A 173 -7.40 -1.19 -5.65
C GLN A 173 -7.82 -2.15 -4.54
N ALA A 174 -8.93 -2.87 -4.71
CA ALA A 174 -9.43 -3.81 -3.72
C ALA A 174 -8.43 -4.93 -3.41
N LEU A 175 -7.81 -5.48 -4.44
CA LEU A 175 -6.78 -6.52 -4.29
C LEU A 175 -5.54 -5.98 -3.59
N ARG A 176 -5.07 -4.79 -3.97
CA ARG A 176 -3.91 -4.14 -3.35
C ARG A 176 -4.15 -3.90 -1.86
N ILE A 177 -5.28 -3.28 -1.51
CA ILE A 177 -5.67 -3.02 -0.12
C ILE A 177 -5.68 -4.32 0.68
N PHE A 178 -6.26 -5.38 0.13
CA PHE A 178 -6.36 -6.67 0.80
C PHE A 178 -5.00 -7.35 0.98
N VAL A 179 -4.20 -7.44 -0.08
CA VAL A 179 -2.85 -8.07 -0.07
C VAL A 179 -1.93 -7.37 0.93
N ASN A 180 -2.01 -6.05 1.00
CA ASN A 180 -1.14 -5.24 1.84
C ASN A 180 -1.73 -4.97 3.23
N LYS A 181 -2.95 -5.46 3.51
CA LYS A 181 -3.67 -5.22 4.78
C LYS A 181 -3.77 -3.72 5.11
N GLU A 182 -3.89 -2.85 4.09
CA GLU A 182 -3.69 -1.40 4.21
C GLU A 182 -4.55 -0.77 5.31
N ILE A 183 -5.83 -1.14 5.40
CA ILE A 183 -6.75 -0.62 6.44
C ILE A 183 -6.36 -1.13 7.84
N THR A 184 -6.03 -2.41 7.96
CA THR A 184 -5.61 -3.00 9.25
C THR A 184 -4.31 -2.36 9.75
N GLU A 185 -3.34 -2.19 8.85
CA GLU A 185 -2.07 -1.51 9.14
C GLU A 185 -2.32 -0.08 9.60
N LEU A 186 -3.21 0.67 8.90
CA LEU A 186 -3.56 2.03 9.26
C LEU A 186 -4.16 2.12 10.67
N ILE A 187 -5.15 1.28 10.97
CA ILE A 187 -5.81 1.28 12.29
C ILE A 187 -4.77 1.04 13.40
N TYR A 188 -3.95 -0.01 13.27
CA TYR A 188 -2.93 -0.30 14.28
C TYR A 188 -1.84 0.78 14.33
N GLY A 189 -1.42 1.29 13.16
CA GLY A 189 -0.45 2.37 13.09
C GLY A 189 -0.92 3.64 13.80
N LEU A 190 -2.19 4.03 13.63
CA LEU A 190 -2.76 5.22 14.27
C LEU A 190 -2.91 5.03 15.79
N ILE A 191 -3.42 3.87 16.24
CA ILE A 191 -3.54 3.57 17.67
C ILE A 191 -2.17 3.68 18.35
N LYS A 192 -1.17 2.97 17.81
CA LYS A 192 0.18 2.98 18.36
C LYS A 192 0.88 4.33 18.24
N ALA A 193 0.63 5.08 17.16
CA ALA A 193 1.16 6.43 17.01
C ALA A 193 0.60 7.36 18.08
N TYR A 194 -0.68 7.24 18.42
CA TYR A 194 -1.31 7.97 19.51
C TYR A 194 -0.64 7.64 20.85
N ASP A 195 -0.38 6.36 21.13
CA ASP A 195 0.18 5.90 22.39
C ASP A 195 1.63 6.40 22.62
N ILE A 196 2.43 6.55 21.57
CA ILE A 196 3.82 7.00 21.68
C ILE A 196 4.00 8.51 21.54
N LEU A 197 2.96 9.24 21.14
CA LEU A 197 3.05 10.67 20.89
C LEU A 197 2.81 11.45 22.19
N PRO A 198 3.73 12.34 22.61
CA PRO A 198 3.53 13.16 23.79
C PRO A 198 2.40 14.18 23.61
N VAL A 199 1.87 14.68 24.71
CA VAL A 199 0.86 15.76 24.70
C VAL A 199 1.38 16.97 23.92
N GLY A 200 0.57 17.47 23.00
CA GLY A 200 0.95 18.55 22.08
C GLY A 200 1.64 18.11 20.79
N GLY A 201 1.89 16.80 20.63
CA GLY A 201 2.35 16.24 19.37
C GLY A 201 1.25 16.17 18.31
N ALA A 202 1.61 16.03 17.03
CA ALA A 202 0.70 16.00 15.91
C ALA A 202 0.79 14.69 15.10
N ILE A 203 -0.36 14.20 14.59
CA ILE A 203 -0.42 13.14 13.59
C ILE A 203 -0.97 13.74 12.30
N ALA A 204 -0.25 13.55 11.20
CA ALA A 204 -0.67 13.94 9.86
C ALA A 204 -0.92 12.66 9.02
N VAL A 205 -2.11 12.56 8.42
CA VAL A 205 -2.47 11.43 7.54
C VAL A 205 -2.90 11.99 6.20
N VAL A 206 -2.24 11.53 5.14
CA VAL A 206 -2.60 11.85 3.75
C VAL A 206 -3.29 10.64 3.16
N THR A 207 -4.53 10.82 2.69
CA THR A 207 -5.39 9.78 2.11
C THR A 207 -5.64 10.04 0.63
N PHE A 208 -5.80 8.98 -0.17
CA PHE A 208 -6.03 9.07 -1.61
C PHE A 208 -7.37 8.49 -2.07
N HIS A 209 -8.09 7.83 -1.19
CA HIS A 209 -9.41 7.29 -1.52
C HIS A 209 -10.33 7.21 -0.30
N SER A 210 -11.63 7.23 -0.58
CA SER A 210 -12.71 7.32 0.43
C SER A 210 -12.78 6.19 1.46
N ILE A 211 -12.07 5.09 1.28
CA ILE A 211 -12.03 3.98 2.24
C ILE A 211 -11.02 4.28 3.36
N GLU A 212 -9.96 5.01 3.03
CA GLU A 212 -8.96 5.50 4.02
C GLU A 212 -9.48 6.69 4.82
N ASP A 213 -10.47 7.41 4.29
CA ASP A 213 -10.99 8.67 4.82
C ASP A 213 -12.26 8.47 5.69
N LYS A 214 -12.78 7.24 5.80
CA LYS A 214 -13.93 6.88 6.62
C LYS A 214 -13.55 6.32 7.97
#